data_4f79a81bc633deb5a56c427ad659ad18
#
_entry.id   4f79a81bc633deb5a56c427ad659ad18
#
_cell.length_a   1.000
_cell.length_b   1.000
_cell.length_c   1.000
_cell.angle_alpha   90.00
_cell.angle_beta   90.00
_cell.angle_gamma   90.00
#
_symmetry.space_group_name_H-M   'P 1'
#
loop_
_entity.id
_entity.type
_entity.pdbx_description
1 polymer ?
#
loop_
_entity_poly.entity_id
_entity_poly.type
_entity_poly.pdbx_seq_one_letter_code
_entity_poly.pdbx_strand_id
1 'polypeptide(L)'
;MKNTNLIASLVVIAAMLLTICGCNDNTSNTIIEPQFQVGEQATYQTQITTVTTDNGVETSRIIQKTKSSISVNKSNRDGYILGFKTFNTNNEIKHPNKTVQRMVRSFLSDLTKDGVLLVQTDNTGQLIDITNLEVVNKQVTNAISTLKAKYPQYGESMEPILKGISQPLTDKEYLLDTNREVGELFGLYGKKFKEGSTLVSTTKAETVTTKITSVTPPNENSGYVVKAVSDTQLNEDYLYKCVIKAFEEAGKLTDDVKASARKRTKEIAEGTSIHSEVTYEFFSNGWVKRITNKCTTRSEYDGKVSITQRYTTKECINSQKLHLP
;
A
#
# COMPACT_ATOMS: atom_id res chain seq x y z
N MET A 1 -22.28 -1.71 22.02
CA MET A 1 -21.49 -0.52 21.75
C MET A 1 -19.96 -0.73 21.71
N LYS A 2 -19.41 -1.98 21.55
CA LYS A 2 -17.95 -2.23 21.52
C LYS A 2 -17.39 -2.57 20.13
N ASN A 3 -18.21 -2.62 19.07
CA ASN A 3 -17.78 -3.06 17.73
C ASN A 3 -17.56 -1.93 16.71
N THR A 4 -17.82 -0.67 17.09
CA THR A 4 -17.68 0.47 16.16
C THR A 4 -16.22 0.89 15.90
N ASN A 5 -15.30 0.58 16.83
CA ASN A 5 -13.88 0.93 16.65
C ASN A 5 -13.13 0.01 15.68
N LEU A 6 -13.67 -1.19 15.37
CA LEU A 6 -13.02 -2.14 14.46
C LEU A 6 -13.17 -1.72 12.99
N ILE A 7 -14.34 -1.16 12.63
CA ILE A 7 -14.66 -0.74 11.25
C ILE A 7 -13.87 0.53 10.90
N ALA A 8 -13.75 1.48 11.82
CA ALA A 8 -12.97 2.69 11.62
C ALA A 8 -11.46 2.38 11.41
N SER A 9 -10.91 1.38 12.12
CA SER A 9 -9.52 0.97 11.98
C SER A 9 -9.22 0.23 10.65
N LEU A 10 -10.20 -0.46 10.06
CA LEU A 10 -10.05 -1.17 8.78
C LEU A 10 -10.08 -0.23 7.58
N VAL A 11 -10.86 0.85 7.64
CA VAL A 11 -10.96 1.85 6.55
C VAL A 11 -9.65 2.66 6.41
N VAL A 12 -8.93 2.92 7.50
CA VAL A 12 -7.67 3.69 7.49
C VAL A 12 -6.50 2.92 6.86
N ILE A 13 -6.59 1.59 6.74
CA ILE A 13 -5.50 0.76 6.17
C ILE A 13 -5.53 0.72 4.64
N ALA A 14 -6.66 1.02 4.00
CA ALA A 14 -6.84 0.89 2.54
C ALA A 14 -6.42 2.13 1.73
N ALA A 15 -6.30 3.29 2.34
CA ALA A 15 -6.01 4.53 1.62
C ALA A 15 -4.51 4.80 1.58
N MET A 16 -3.86 4.61 0.48
CA MET A 16 -2.70 5.36 -0.04
C MET A 16 -1.95 4.64 -1.14
N LEU A 17 -2.41 4.83 -2.33
CA LEU A 17 -1.64 4.56 -3.54
C LEU A 17 -1.48 5.86 -4.31
N LEU A 18 -0.23 6.22 -4.52
CA LEU A 18 0.14 7.21 -5.53
C LEU A 18 0.01 6.56 -6.92
N THR A 19 -1.20 6.46 -7.44
CA THR A 19 -1.40 6.23 -8.87
C THR A 19 -1.32 7.59 -9.57
N ILE A 20 -0.16 7.87 -10.14
CA ILE A 20 0.11 9.11 -10.83
C ILE A 20 -0.31 8.94 -12.29
N CYS A 21 -1.47 9.44 -12.72
CA CYS A 21 -1.83 9.57 -14.13
C CYS A 21 -1.23 10.86 -14.71
N GLY A 22 -0.39 10.73 -15.74
CA GLY A 22 0.30 11.88 -16.35
C GLY A 22 -0.58 12.62 -17.36
N CYS A 23 -0.60 13.95 -17.28
CA CYS A 23 -1.12 14.84 -18.33
C CYS A 23 0.03 15.29 -19.25
N ASN A 24 -0.29 15.40 -20.55
CA ASN A 24 0.64 15.81 -21.60
C ASN A 24 0.79 17.33 -21.65
N ASP A 25 1.96 17.85 -21.25
CA ASP A 25 2.39 19.19 -21.63
C ASP A 25 3.86 19.17 -22.10
N ASN A 26 4.10 19.81 -23.24
CA ASN A 26 5.38 19.86 -23.97
C ASN A 26 6.42 20.81 -23.33
N THR A 27 6.81 20.55 -22.10
CA THR A 27 7.94 21.24 -21.46
C THR A 27 8.83 20.18 -20.83
N SER A 28 10.14 20.43 -20.73
CA SER A 28 11.18 19.46 -20.30
C SER A 28 10.71 18.57 -19.12
N ASN A 29 10.09 17.45 -19.44
CA ASN A 29 9.59 16.51 -18.49
C ASN A 29 10.69 15.52 -18.14
N THR A 30 10.90 15.28 -16.86
CA THR A 30 11.80 14.24 -16.39
C THR A 30 11.05 12.90 -16.43
N ILE A 31 11.68 11.90 -17.03
CA ILE A 31 11.21 10.51 -16.99
C ILE A 31 12.28 9.71 -16.26
N ILE A 32 11.88 8.91 -15.28
CA ILE A 32 12.76 7.95 -14.64
C ILE A 32 12.54 6.61 -15.32
N GLU A 33 13.57 6.14 -16.01
CA GLU A 33 13.59 4.86 -16.69
C GLU A 33 14.60 3.93 -16.00
N PRO A 34 14.21 2.72 -15.63
CA PRO A 34 15.12 1.76 -15.05
C PRO A 34 16.05 1.16 -16.14
N GLN A 35 17.30 0.91 -15.76
CA GLN A 35 18.26 0.18 -16.57
C GLN A 35 18.51 -1.19 -15.94
N PHE A 36 17.44 -1.94 -15.70
CA PHE A 36 17.52 -3.23 -15.04
C PHE A 36 18.21 -4.29 -15.92
N GLN A 37 19.14 -5.03 -15.32
CA GLN A 37 19.85 -6.13 -16.01
C GLN A 37 19.42 -7.46 -15.39
N VAL A 38 19.29 -8.50 -16.23
CA VAL A 38 18.96 -9.85 -15.78
C VAL A 38 20.00 -10.34 -14.77
N GLY A 39 19.55 -10.86 -13.65
CA GLY A 39 20.39 -11.31 -12.55
C GLY A 39 20.63 -10.24 -11.47
N GLU A 40 20.33 -8.97 -11.73
CA GLU A 40 20.34 -7.96 -10.67
C GLU A 40 19.33 -8.29 -9.57
N GLN A 41 19.69 -7.93 -8.35
CA GLN A 41 18.83 -8.08 -7.17
C GLN A 41 19.02 -6.92 -6.21
N ALA A 42 17.94 -6.24 -5.89
CA ALA A 42 17.88 -5.26 -4.82
C ALA A 42 17.18 -5.84 -3.59
N THR A 43 17.74 -5.59 -2.40
CA THR A 43 17.09 -5.94 -1.13
C THR A 43 16.74 -4.67 -0.38
N TYR A 44 15.48 -4.57 0.02
CA TYR A 44 14.95 -3.41 0.71
C TYR A 44 14.63 -3.75 2.16
N GLN A 45 14.92 -2.82 3.06
CA GLN A 45 14.40 -2.80 4.41
C GLN A 45 13.35 -1.71 4.50
N THR A 46 12.13 -2.08 4.88
CA THR A 46 11.02 -1.16 5.13
C THR A 46 10.78 -1.08 6.62
N GLN A 47 10.71 0.14 7.14
CA GLN A 47 10.24 0.41 8.50
C GLN A 47 9.02 1.33 8.42
N ILE A 48 7.93 0.93 9.08
CA ILE A 48 6.71 1.71 9.19
C ILE A 48 6.46 1.96 10.67
N THR A 49 6.30 3.22 11.03
CA THR A 49 5.86 3.63 12.37
C THR A 49 4.52 4.33 12.24
N THR A 50 3.49 3.79 12.86
CA THR A 50 2.15 4.38 12.90
C THR A 50 1.84 4.80 14.32
N VAL A 51 1.48 6.06 14.50
CA VAL A 51 1.08 6.64 15.80
C VAL A 51 -0.33 7.19 15.65
N THR A 52 -1.23 6.78 16.53
CA THR A 52 -2.59 7.33 16.60
C THR A 52 -2.75 8.11 17.90
N THR A 53 -3.30 9.33 17.79
CA THR A 53 -3.66 10.17 18.94
C THR A 53 -5.14 10.51 18.85
N ASP A 54 -5.85 10.39 19.97
CA ASP A 54 -7.23 10.79 20.10
C ASP A 54 -7.30 11.98 21.07
N ASN A 55 -7.85 13.11 20.61
CA ASN A 55 -7.90 14.36 21.35
C ASN A 55 -6.52 14.77 21.95
N GLY A 56 -5.44 14.55 21.18
CA GLY A 56 -4.07 14.90 21.58
C GLY A 56 -3.36 13.87 22.46
N VAL A 57 -4.01 12.78 22.85
CA VAL A 57 -3.40 11.70 23.67
C VAL A 57 -3.03 10.51 22.77
N GLU A 58 -1.80 10.03 22.83
CA GLU A 58 -1.37 8.84 22.10
C GLU A 58 -2.13 7.60 22.59
N THR A 59 -2.89 6.97 21.69
CA THR A 59 -3.69 5.78 21.98
C THR A 59 -3.13 4.52 21.37
N SER A 60 -2.27 4.64 20.32
CA SER A 60 -1.66 3.50 19.66
C SER A 60 -0.32 3.87 19.05
N ARG A 61 0.64 2.94 19.14
CA ARG A 61 1.91 2.96 18.40
C ARG A 61 2.22 1.59 17.86
N ILE A 62 2.43 1.52 16.54
CA ILE A 62 2.75 0.28 15.84
C ILE A 62 4.05 0.49 15.07
N ILE A 63 5.01 -0.40 15.24
CA ILE A 63 6.26 -0.41 14.49
C ILE A 63 6.34 -1.73 13.73
N GLN A 64 6.47 -1.64 12.41
CA GLN A 64 6.62 -2.79 11.52
C GLN A 64 7.96 -2.70 10.79
N LYS A 65 8.66 -3.81 10.72
CA LYS A 65 9.91 -3.93 9.95
C LYS A 65 9.79 -5.12 9.01
N THR A 66 10.02 -4.88 7.74
CA THR A 66 9.91 -5.89 6.69
C THR A 66 11.16 -5.84 5.82
N LYS A 67 11.63 -6.99 5.37
CA LYS A 67 12.62 -7.09 4.32
C LYS A 67 11.96 -7.67 3.07
N SER A 68 12.28 -7.10 1.92
CA SER A 68 11.83 -7.60 0.62
C SER A 68 12.98 -7.58 -0.37
N SER A 69 12.92 -8.45 -1.36
CA SER A 69 13.88 -8.43 -2.47
C SER A 69 13.16 -8.36 -3.80
N ILE A 70 13.78 -7.68 -4.75
CA ILE A 70 13.38 -7.64 -6.14
C ILE A 70 14.52 -8.22 -6.96
N SER A 71 14.21 -9.20 -7.80
CA SER A 71 15.15 -9.79 -8.75
C SER A 71 14.69 -9.54 -10.18
N VAL A 72 15.60 -9.23 -11.07
CA VAL A 72 15.32 -9.13 -12.51
C VAL A 72 15.43 -10.52 -13.14
N ASN A 73 14.29 -11.15 -13.40
CA ASN A 73 14.22 -12.51 -13.91
C ASN A 73 14.32 -12.54 -15.44
N LYS A 74 13.78 -11.51 -16.11
CA LYS A 74 13.77 -11.39 -17.56
C LYS A 74 13.80 -9.93 -17.97
N SER A 75 14.52 -9.63 -19.04
CA SER A 75 14.54 -8.32 -19.70
C SER A 75 14.47 -8.56 -21.21
N ASN A 76 13.60 -7.86 -21.90
CA ASN A 76 13.47 -7.88 -23.35
C ASN A 76 13.01 -6.49 -23.85
N ARG A 77 12.71 -6.38 -25.15
CA ARG A 77 12.26 -5.11 -25.74
C ARG A 77 10.91 -4.62 -25.21
N ASP A 78 10.08 -5.52 -24.68
CA ASP A 78 8.74 -5.21 -24.21
C ASP A 78 8.72 -4.81 -22.73
N GLY A 79 9.85 -5.01 -22.01
CA GLY A 79 10.00 -4.65 -20.60
C GLY A 79 10.68 -5.73 -19.75
N TYR A 80 10.27 -5.80 -18.47
CA TYR A 80 10.91 -6.64 -17.48
C TYR A 80 9.92 -7.58 -16.80
N ILE A 81 10.39 -8.77 -16.42
CA ILE A 81 9.72 -9.64 -15.45
C ILE A 81 10.55 -9.65 -14.17
N LEU A 82 9.96 -9.17 -13.10
CA LEU A 82 10.61 -8.99 -11.83
C LEU A 82 9.99 -9.94 -10.79
N GLY A 83 10.85 -10.61 -10.03
CA GLY A 83 10.45 -11.42 -8.89
C GLY A 83 10.49 -10.61 -7.62
N PHE A 84 9.34 -10.41 -6.99
CA PHE A 84 9.21 -9.73 -5.71
C PHE A 84 8.98 -10.74 -4.59
N LYS A 85 9.83 -10.74 -3.57
CA LYS A 85 9.74 -11.63 -2.41
C LYS A 85 9.82 -10.84 -1.12
N THR A 86 8.83 -11.00 -0.26
CA THR A 86 8.86 -10.49 1.12
C THR A 86 9.39 -11.57 2.05
N PHE A 87 10.27 -11.20 2.97
CA PHE A 87 10.83 -12.09 3.98
C PHE A 87 11.15 -11.30 5.25
N ASN A 88 11.27 -12.02 6.36
CA ASN A 88 11.69 -11.47 7.63
C ASN A 88 10.82 -10.32 8.14
N THR A 89 9.49 -10.56 8.24
CA THR A 89 8.54 -9.58 8.77
C THR A 89 8.56 -9.65 10.30
N ASN A 90 9.10 -8.63 10.94
CA ASN A 90 9.00 -8.49 12.40
C ASN A 90 7.87 -7.48 12.70
N ASN A 91 6.68 -8.00 12.96
CA ASN A 91 5.52 -7.21 13.31
C ASN A 91 5.34 -7.20 14.82
N GLU A 92 5.64 -6.08 15.45
CA GLU A 92 5.21 -5.82 16.83
C GLU A 92 3.71 -5.48 16.82
N ILE A 93 2.87 -6.50 16.63
CA ILE A 93 1.42 -6.35 16.68
C ILE A 93 1.03 -6.33 18.16
N LYS A 94 0.70 -5.17 18.69
CA LYS A 94 0.09 -5.03 20.02
C LYS A 94 -1.44 -5.08 19.84
N HIS A 95 -2.02 -6.24 20.10
CA HIS A 95 -3.47 -6.42 20.11
C HIS A 95 -3.88 -6.88 21.51
N PRO A 96 -5.01 -6.36 22.09
CA PRO A 96 -5.45 -6.77 23.42
C PRO A 96 -5.66 -8.28 23.56
N ASN A 97 -6.10 -8.94 22.47
CA ASN A 97 -6.26 -10.38 22.41
C ASN A 97 -4.98 -11.03 21.84
N LYS A 98 -4.20 -11.70 22.71
CA LYS A 98 -2.97 -12.42 22.34
C LYS A 98 -3.18 -13.55 21.35
N THR A 99 -4.38 -14.13 21.27
CA THR A 99 -4.70 -15.19 20.31
C THR A 99 -4.84 -14.61 18.90
N VAL A 100 -5.57 -13.51 18.74
CA VAL A 100 -5.65 -12.78 17.46
C VAL A 100 -4.25 -12.38 16.99
N GLN A 101 -3.43 -11.87 17.90
CA GLN A 101 -2.05 -11.52 17.60
C GLN A 101 -1.22 -12.70 17.06
N ARG A 102 -1.34 -13.89 17.69
CA ARG A 102 -0.66 -15.12 17.23
C ARG A 102 -1.20 -15.60 15.88
N MET A 103 -2.51 -15.52 15.67
CA MET A 103 -3.15 -15.92 14.43
C MET A 103 -2.68 -15.06 13.24
N VAL A 104 -2.69 -13.75 13.40
CA VAL A 104 -2.22 -12.83 12.36
C VAL A 104 -0.73 -13.07 12.04
N ARG A 105 0.12 -13.26 13.05
CA ARG A 105 1.54 -13.60 12.83
C ARG A 105 1.71 -14.92 12.09
N SER A 106 0.94 -15.97 12.46
CA SER A 106 1.01 -17.27 11.78
C SER A 106 0.61 -17.14 10.31
N PHE A 107 -0.50 -16.46 10.04
CA PHE A 107 -0.99 -16.23 8.69
C PHE A 107 0.03 -15.48 7.82
N LEU A 108 0.56 -14.38 8.30
CA LEU A 108 1.58 -13.60 7.58
C LEU A 108 2.86 -14.40 7.34
N SER A 109 3.28 -15.23 8.31
CA SER A 109 4.43 -16.12 8.16
C SER A 109 4.20 -17.16 7.07
N ASP A 110 3.01 -17.76 7.01
CA ASP A 110 2.67 -18.79 6.03
C ASP A 110 2.54 -18.20 4.62
N LEU A 111 2.03 -16.97 4.49
CA LEU A 111 1.97 -16.23 3.21
C LEU A 111 3.34 -15.89 2.64
N THR A 112 4.31 -15.56 3.49
CA THR A 112 5.62 -15.05 3.05
C THR A 112 6.67 -16.15 2.87
N LYS A 113 6.38 -17.38 3.32
CA LYS A 113 7.35 -18.47 3.43
C LYS A 113 8.00 -18.84 2.09
N ASP A 114 7.21 -18.96 1.01
CA ASP A 114 7.67 -19.42 -0.31
C ASP A 114 7.15 -18.58 -1.47
N GLY A 115 6.50 -17.44 -1.17
CA GLY A 115 5.83 -16.60 -2.15
C GLY A 115 6.77 -15.68 -2.91
N VAL A 116 6.86 -15.87 -4.23
CA VAL A 116 7.43 -14.88 -5.14
C VAL A 116 6.29 -14.35 -6.00
N LEU A 117 6.02 -13.05 -5.91
CA LEU A 117 5.12 -12.36 -6.83
C LEU A 117 5.91 -12.00 -8.09
N LEU A 118 5.45 -12.48 -9.25
CA LEU A 118 6.05 -12.10 -10.54
C LEU A 118 5.26 -10.95 -11.12
N VAL A 119 5.90 -9.79 -11.20
CA VAL A 119 5.34 -8.59 -11.80
C VAL A 119 5.96 -8.33 -13.16
N GLN A 120 5.14 -7.92 -14.11
CA GLN A 120 5.58 -7.48 -15.44
C GLN A 120 5.52 -5.96 -15.50
N THR A 121 6.57 -5.37 -16.04
CA THR A 121 6.61 -3.94 -16.38
C THR A 121 6.81 -3.78 -17.88
N ASP A 122 6.49 -2.60 -18.40
CA ASP A 122 6.96 -2.19 -19.73
C ASP A 122 8.47 -1.83 -19.70
N ASN A 123 9.00 -1.39 -20.84
CA ASN A 123 10.40 -0.99 -20.98
C ASN A 123 10.73 0.30 -20.20
N THR A 124 9.73 1.09 -19.82
CA THR A 124 9.90 2.29 -18.98
C THR A 124 9.85 1.96 -17.48
N GLY A 125 9.58 0.69 -17.12
CA GLY A 125 9.45 0.23 -15.74
C GLY A 125 8.05 0.41 -15.14
N GLN A 126 7.07 0.83 -15.93
CA GLN A 126 5.68 0.95 -15.46
C GLN A 126 5.06 -0.44 -15.30
N LEU A 127 4.40 -0.68 -14.16
CA LEU A 127 3.71 -1.94 -13.89
C LEU A 127 2.56 -2.17 -14.88
N ILE A 128 2.52 -3.36 -15.48
CA ILE A 128 1.48 -3.76 -16.46
C ILE A 128 0.68 -4.94 -15.92
N ASP A 129 1.34 -5.92 -15.31
CA ASP A 129 0.69 -7.18 -14.96
C ASP A 129 1.34 -7.90 -13.78
N ILE A 130 0.58 -8.86 -13.23
CA ILE A 130 1.04 -9.91 -12.31
C ILE A 130 0.90 -11.24 -13.04
N THR A 131 2.04 -11.86 -13.36
CA THR A 131 2.06 -13.03 -14.27
C THR A 131 1.83 -14.36 -13.57
N ASN A 132 1.87 -14.41 -12.23
CA ASN A 132 1.70 -15.64 -11.45
C ASN A 132 0.57 -15.56 -10.40
N LEU A 133 -0.51 -14.86 -10.71
CA LEU A 133 -1.63 -14.64 -9.79
C LEU A 133 -2.25 -15.95 -9.26
N GLU A 134 -2.31 -16.99 -10.10
CA GLU A 134 -2.83 -18.31 -9.69
C GLU A 134 -1.98 -18.93 -8.57
N VAL A 135 -0.65 -18.77 -8.63
CA VAL A 135 0.25 -19.26 -7.59
C VAL A 135 0.02 -18.49 -6.29
N VAL A 136 -0.15 -17.17 -6.38
CA VAL A 136 -0.48 -16.32 -5.22
C VAL A 136 -1.81 -16.73 -4.59
N ASN A 137 -2.84 -16.94 -5.40
CA ASN A 137 -4.16 -17.38 -4.95
C ASN A 137 -4.08 -18.73 -4.22
N LYS A 138 -3.31 -19.67 -4.75
CA LYS A 138 -3.09 -20.98 -4.10
C LYS A 138 -2.36 -20.83 -2.76
N GLN A 139 -1.37 -19.95 -2.66
CA GLN A 139 -0.66 -19.69 -1.41
C GLN A 139 -1.57 -19.06 -0.36
N VAL A 140 -2.38 -18.07 -0.73
CA VAL A 140 -3.38 -17.45 0.15
C VAL A 140 -4.37 -18.50 0.66
N THR A 141 -4.90 -19.35 -0.23
CA THR A 141 -5.82 -20.41 0.12
C THR A 141 -5.20 -21.42 1.09
N ASN A 142 -3.95 -21.82 0.84
CA ASN A 142 -3.22 -22.73 1.72
C ASN A 142 -2.96 -22.12 3.10
N ALA A 143 -2.56 -20.84 3.17
CA ALA A 143 -2.35 -20.14 4.43
C ALA A 143 -3.64 -20.04 5.27
N ILE A 144 -4.79 -19.77 4.61
CA ILE A 144 -6.10 -19.75 5.25
C ILE A 144 -6.46 -21.16 5.78
N SER A 145 -6.28 -22.19 4.97
CA SER A 145 -6.57 -23.58 5.36
C SER A 145 -5.72 -24.01 6.56
N THR A 146 -4.43 -23.69 6.54
CA THR A 146 -3.51 -23.96 7.65
C THR A 146 -3.95 -23.23 8.91
N LEU A 147 -4.37 -21.97 8.79
CA LEU A 147 -4.83 -21.18 9.94
C LEU A 147 -6.13 -21.76 10.53
N LYS A 148 -7.10 -22.15 9.68
CA LYS A 148 -8.34 -22.81 10.12
C LYS A 148 -8.07 -24.14 10.84
N ALA A 149 -7.16 -24.97 10.31
CA ALA A 149 -6.76 -26.23 10.93
C ALA A 149 -6.08 -26.01 12.29
N LYS A 150 -5.28 -24.97 12.44
CA LYS A 150 -4.57 -24.63 13.67
C LYS A 150 -5.45 -24.03 14.77
N TYR A 151 -6.56 -23.41 14.37
CA TYR A 151 -7.47 -22.70 15.27
C TYR A 151 -8.95 -23.04 14.99
N PRO A 152 -9.35 -24.34 15.07
CA PRO A 152 -10.68 -24.79 14.67
C PRO A 152 -11.81 -24.17 15.50
N GLN A 153 -11.52 -23.81 16.76
CA GLN A 153 -12.49 -23.19 17.69
C GLN A 153 -12.95 -21.79 17.26
N TYR A 154 -12.28 -21.17 16.30
CA TYR A 154 -12.65 -19.85 15.79
C TYR A 154 -13.21 -19.88 14.36
N GLY A 155 -13.43 -21.07 13.77
CA GLY A 155 -13.73 -21.28 12.35
C GLY A 155 -14.73 -20.29 11.77
N GLU A 156 -15.97 -20.29 12.24
CA GLU A 156 -17.03 -19.43 11.71
C GLU A 156 -16.81 -17.92 12.02
N SER A 157 -16.32 -17.61 13.21
CA SER A 157 -16.08 -16.20 13.60
C SER A 157 -14.91 -15.55 12.85
N MET A 158 -14.01 -16.36 12.29
CA MET A 158 -12.87 -15.89 11.49
C MET A 158 -13.18 -15.71 10.00
N GLU A 159 -14.22 -16.35 9.49
CA GLU A 159 -14.53 -16.35 8.07
C GLU A 159 -14.62 -14.93 7.46
N PRO A 160 -15.36 -13.96 8.06
CA PRO A 160 -15.43 -12.61 7.54
C PRO A 160 -14.07 -11.90 7.55
N ILE A 161 -13.25 -12.15 8.58
CA ILE A 161 -11.91 -11.54 8.72
C ILE A 161 -10.98 -12.11 7.66
N LEU A 162 -10.96 -13.44 7.48
CA LEU A 162 -10.13 -14.12 6.50
C LEU A 162 -10.52 -13.73 5.08
N LYS A 163 -11.82 -13.64 4.78
CA LYS A 163 -12.32 -13.16 3.48
C LYS A 163 -11.89 -11.72 3.22
N GLY A 164 -12.02 -10.82 4.21
CA GLY A 164 -11.59 -9.42 4.10
C GLY A 164 -10.08 -9.27 3.87
N ILE A 165 -9.25 -10.19 4.39
CA ILE A 165 -7.80 -10.18 4.17
C ILE A 165 -7.42 -10.84 2.84
N SER A 166 -8.08 -11.96 2.48
CA SER A 166 -7.71 -12.75 1.31
C SER A 166 -8.18 -12.14 -0.01
N GLN A 167 -9.37 -11.56 -0.04
CA GLN A 167 -9.95 -10.98 -1.25
C GLN A 167 -9.03 -9.95 -1.91
N PRO A 168 -8.47 -8.97 -1.18
CA PRO A 168 -7.50 -8.04 -1.72
C PRO A 168 -6.23 -8.70 -2.26
N LEU A 169 -5.77 -9.78 -1.61
CA LEU A 169 -4.54 -10.49 -2.00
C LEU A 169 -4.72 -11.39 -3.23
N THR A 170 -5.96 -11.62 -3.66
CA THR A 170 -6.31 -12.48 -4.80
C THR A 170 -6.89 -11.70 -5.97
N ASP A 171 -7.16 -10.41 -5.80
CA ASP A 171 -7.66 -9.51 -6.83
C ASP A 171 -6.50 -8.83 -7.54
N LYS A 172 -6.39 -9.04 -8.86
CA LYS A 172 -5.30 -8.49 -9.68
C LYS A 172 -5.28 -6.97 -9.69
N GLU A 173 -6.44 -6.33 -9.91
CA GLU A 173 -6.54 -4.87 -9.91
C GLU A 173 -6.13 -4.33 -8.54
N TYR A 174 -6.64 -4.96 -7.47
CA TYR A 174 -6.26 -4.58 -6.12
C TYR A 174 -4.76 -4.74 -5.87
N LEU A 175 -4.15 -5.84 -6.31
CA LEU A 175 -2.70 -6.06 -6.12
C LEU A 175 -1.85 -5.06 -6.91
N LEU A 176 -2.25 -4.69 -8.12
CA LEU A 176 -1.55 -3.69 -8.92
C LEU A 176 -1.73 -2.29 -8.31
N ASP A 177 -2.94 -1.97 -7.86
CA ASP A 177 -3.29 -0.64 -7.35
C ASP A 177 -2.92 -0.46 -5.87
N THR A 178 -2.99 -1.53 -5.06
CA THR A 178 -2.87 -1.46 -3.60
C THR A 178 -1.74 -2.29 -3.02
N ASN A 179 -1.00 -3.09 -3.83
CA ASN A 179 0.23 -3.70 -3.31
C ASN A 179 1.26 -2.61 -3.04
N ARG A 180 1.14 -2.06 -1.85
CA ARG A 180 1.88 -0.89 -1.41
C ARG A 180 3.39 -1.04 -1.57
N GLU A 181 3.92 -2.24 -1.35
CA GLU A 181 5.36 -2.46 -1.47
C GLU A 181 5.82 -2.41 -2.91
N VAL A 182 5.03 -2.95 -3.84
CA VAL A 182 5.31 -2.92 -5.28
C VAL A 182 4.97 -1.54 -5.85
N GLY A 183 3.78 -1.00 -5.54
CA GLY A 183 3.35 0.33 -6.00
C GLY A 183 4.28 1.46 -5.57
N GLU A 184 4.77 1.45 -4.33
CA GLU A 184 5.73 2.44 -3.84
C GLU A 184 7.07 2.36 -4.60
N LEU A 185 7.53 1.16 -4.99
CA LEU A 185 8.80 1.00 -5.70
C LEU A 185 8.68 1.34 -7.18
N PHE A 186 7.54 1.07 -7.81
CA PHE A 186 7.37 1.22 -9.26
C PHE A 186 6.48 2.40 -9.67
N GLY A 187 5.86 3.07 -8.73
CA GLY A 187 4.86 4.12 -8.98
C GLY A 187 5.36 5.34 -9.77
N LEU A 188 6.66 5.58 -9.85
CA LEU A 188 7.24 6.72 -10.55
C LEU A 188 7.86 6.36 -11.91
N TYR A 189 8.11 5.08 -12.21
CA TYR A 189 8.72 4.71 -13.48
C TYR A 189 7.78 4.99 -14.66
N GLY A 190 8.37 5.40 -15.77
CA GLY A 190 7.67 5.67 -17.02
C GLY A 190 6.77 6.91 -17.01
N LYS A 191 6.64 7.58 -15.87
CA LYS A 191 5.82 8.79 -15.75
C LYS A 191 6.63 10.04 -16.01
N LYS A 192 5.97 10.99 -16.69
CA LYS A 192 6.54 12.32 -16.92
C LYS A 192 6.16 13.23 -15.76
N PHE A 193 7.12 13.85 -15.13
CA PHE A 193 6.89 14.83 -14.09
C PHE A 193 7.85 16.00 -14.19
N LYS A 194 7.38 17.13 -13.69
CA LYS A 194 8.10 18.40 -13.62
C LYS A 194 7.83 19.02 -12.27
N GLU A 195 8.80 19.74 -11.73
CA GLU A 195 8.60 20.56 -10.55
C GLU A 195 7.44 21.53 -10.74
N GLY A 196 6.55 21.61 -9.75
CA GLY A 196 5.33 22.39 -9.78
C GLY A 196 4.14 21.71 -10.47
N SER A 197 4.35 20.58 -11.18
CA SER A 197 3.24 19.88 -11.80
C SER A 197 2.31 19.22 -10.76
N THR A 198 1.04 19.14 -11.12
CA THR A 198 0.01 18.47 -10.34
C THR A 198 -0.49 17.26 -11.10
N LEU A 199 -0.56 16.13 -10.42
CA LEU A 199 -1.02 14.86 -10.95
C LEU A 199 -2.26 14.46 -10.16
N VAL A 200 -3.32 14.04 -10.85
CA VAL A 200 -4.56 13.59 -10.22
C VAL A 200 -4.79 12.13 -10.57
N SER A 201 -5.01 11.33 -9.56
CA SER A 201 -5.41 9.93 -9.71
C SER A 201 -6.74 9.71 -9.01
N THR A 202 -7.68 9.10 -9.71
CA THR A 202 -8.99 8.77 -9.17
C THR A 202 -9.21 7.27 -9.24
N THR A 203 -9.50 6.67 -8.10
CA THR A 203 -9.96 5.29 -7.96
C THR A 203 -11.44 5.27 -7.56
N LYS A 204 -12.01 4.08 -7.42
CA LYS A 204 -13.38 3.94 -6.87
C LYS A 204 -13.48 4.48 -5.43
N ALA A 205 -12.39 4.39 -4.66
CA ALA A 205 -12.38 4.70 -3.22
C ALA A 205 -12.02 6.16 -2.91
N GLU A 206 -11.18 6.79 -3.75
CA GLU A 206 -10.57 8.07 -3.43
C GLU A 206 -10.07 8.82 -4.66
N THR A 207 -9.87 10.12 -4.51
CA THR A 207 -9.12 10.96 -5.45
C THR A 207 -7.87 11.49 -4.75
N VAL A 208 -6.71 11.23 -5.34
CA VAL A 208 -5.41 11.69 -4.85
C VAL A 208 -4.88 12.79 -5.77
N THR A 209 -4.62 13.95 -5.21
CA THR A 209 -3.99 15.08 -5.90
C THR A 209 -2.56 15.20 -5.42
N THR A 210 -1.58 14.94 -6.31
CA THR A 210 -0.16 14.98 -6.00
C THR A 210 0.51 16.15 -6.68
N LYS A 211 1.19 16.99 -5.93
CA LYS A 211 2.01 18.07 -6.43
C LYS A 211 3.48 17.71 -6.33
N ILE A 212 4.20 17.74 -7.44
CA ILE A 212 5.66 17.57 -7.46
C ILE A 212 6.30 18.87 -6.97
N THR A 213 6.96 18.80 -5.82
CA THR A 213 7.55 19.99 -5.18
C THR A 213 9.01 20.22 -5.55
N SER A 214 9.72 19.15 -5.94
CA SER A 214 11.11 19.25 -6.39
C SER A 214 11.50 18.05 -7.23
N VAL A 215 12.30 18.29 -8.26
CA VAL A 215 12.97 17.24 -9.06
C VAL A 215 14.44 17.63 -9.18
N THR A 216 15.31 16.85 -8.53
CA THR A 216 16.76 17.01 -8.67
C THR A 216 17.26 16.00 -9.69
N PRO A 217 17.88 16.45 -10.80
CA PRO A 217 18.41 15.55 -11.81
C PRO A 217 19.61 14.75 -11.27
N PRO A 218 19.96 13.62 -11.94
CA PRO A 218 21.11 12.83 -11.56
C PRO A 218 22.42 13.63 -11.73
N ASN A 219 23.38 13.30 -10.90
CA ASN A 219 24.76 13.78 -11.00
C ASN A 219 25.72 12.57 -10.95
N GLU A 220 27.04 12.83 -11.01
CA GLU A 220 28.07 11.76 -11.03
C GLU A 220 27.97 10.76 -9.86
N ASN A 221 27.36 11.16 -8.71
CA ASN A 221 27.32 10.35 -7.50
C ASN A 221 25.89 9.92 -7.07
N SER A 222 24.86 10.39 -7.76
CA SER A 222 23.46 10.12 -7.36
C SER A 222 22.54 10.09 -8.58
N GLY A 223 21.49 9.29 -8.49
CA GLY A 223 20.37 9.33 -9.42
C GLY A 223 19.40 10.47 -9.11
N TYR A 224 18.19 10.35 -9.61
CA TYR A 224 17.13 11.35 -9.38
C TYR A 224 16.71 11.41 -7.91
N VAL A 225 16.36 12.64 -7.46
CA VAL A 225 15.60 12.84 -6.22
C VAL A 225 14.30 13.56 -6.55
N VAL A 226 13.17 12.96 -6.18
CA VAL A 226 11.83 13.49 -6.42
C VAL A 226 11.14 13.70 -5.08
N LYS A 227 10.63 14.92 -4.86
CA LYS A 227 9.79 15.23 -3.70
C LYS A 227 8.39 15.60 -4.16
N ALA A 228 7.39 15.09 -3.44
CA ALA A 228 6.00 15.38 -3.73
C ALA A 228 5.19 15.50 -2.45
N VAL A 229 4.08 16.22 -2.54
CA VAL A 229 3.04 16.28 -1.52
C VAL A 229 1.72 15.84 -2.14
N SER A 230 0.91 15.14 -1.38
CA SER A 230 -0.36 14.63 -1.86
C SER A 230 -1.46 14.88 -0.85
N ASP A 231 -2.64 15.25 -1.36
CA ASP A 231 -3.87 15.33 -0.61
C ASP A 231 -4.85 14.30 -1.17
N THR A 232 -5.50 13.56 -0.28
CA THR A 232 -6.45 12.51 -0.66
C THR A 232 -7.84 12.87 -0.18
N GLN A 233 -8.81 12.78 -1.09
CA GLN A 233 -10.22 12.94 -0.83
C GLN A 233 -10.93 11.59 -0.97
N LEU A 234 -11.65 11.17 0.07
CA LEU A 234 -12.40 9.92 0.10
C LEU A 234 -13.68 10.02 -0.74
N ASN A 235 -14.03 8.93 -1.42
CA ASN A 235 -15.29 8.84 -2.16
C ASN A 235 -16.42 8.37 -1.24
N GLU A 236 -17.34 9.27 -0.91
CA GLU A 236 -18.49 9.00 -0.05
C GLU A 236 -19.36 7.84 -0.55
N ASP A 237 -19.66 7.82 -1.86
CA ASP A 237 -20.52 6.79 -2.45
C ASP A 237 -19.90 5.40 -2.39
N TYR A 238 -18.58 5.32 -2.55
CA TYR A 238 -17.87 4.05 -2.41
C TYR A 238 -17.88 3.57 -0.96
N LEU A 239 -17.60 4.46 0.00
CA LEU A 239 -17.69 4.14 1.43
C LEU A 239 -19.09 3.65 1.80
N TYR A 240 -20.13 4.34 1.32
CA TYR A 240 -21.51 3.94 1.53
C TYR A 240 -21.78 2.52 0.97
N LYS A 241 -21.40 2.26 -0.27
CA LYS A 241 -21.57 0.93 -0.89
C LYS A 241 -20.87 -0.18 -0.10
N CYS A 242 -19.66 0.07 0.39
CA CYS A 242 -18.93 -0.89 1.23
C CYS A 242 -19.66 -1.19 2.54
N VAL A 243 -20.18 -0.15 3.22
CA VAL A 243 -20.94 -0.31 4.47
C VAL A 243 -22.24 -1.08 4.22
N ILE A 244 -23.01 -0.71 3.20
CA ILE A 244 -24.26 -1.39 2.85
C ILE A 244 -24.03 -2.87 2.55
N LYS A 245 -23.02 -3.19 1.73
CA LYS A 245 -22.67 -4.57 1.41
C LYS A 245 -22.34 -5.39 2.67
N ALA A 246 -21.60 -4.81 3.62
CA ALA A 246 -21.28 -5.50 4.87
C ALA A 246 -22.53 -5.79 5.73
N PHE A 247 -23.50 -4.85 5.79
CA PHE A 247 -24.75 -5.08 6.49
C PHE A 247 -25.67 -6.08 5.79
N GLU A 248 -25.68 -6.07 4.45
CA GLU A 248 -26.42 -7.03 3.63
C GLU A 248 -25.89 -8.46 3.83
N GLU A 249 -24.58 -8.65 3.74
CA GLU A 249 -23.92 -9.94 3.99
C GLU A 249 -24.14 -10.44 5.43
N ALA A 250 -24.31 -9.53 6.39
CA ALA A 250 -24.64 -9.87 7.77
C ALA A 250 -26.16 -10.13 8.00
N GLY A 251 -27.00 -9.99 6.97
CA GLY A 251 -28.46 -10.10 7.10
C GLY A 251 -29.11 -9.04 7.98
N LYS A 252 -28.47 -7.88 8.13
CA LYS A 252 -28.89 -6.79 9.03
C LYS A 252 -29.26 -5.49 8.29
N LEU A 253 -29.47 -5.57 6.98
CA LEU A 253 -29.77 -4.39 6.19
C LEU A 253 -31.25 -4.00 6.34
N THR A 254 -31.52 -2.83 6.92
CA THR A 254 -32.84 -2.19 7.01
C THR A 254 -32.76 -0.79 6.43
N ASP A 255 -33.92 -0.14 6.21
CA ASP A 255 -33.95 1.22 5.68
C ASP A 255 -33.36 2.23 6.68
N ASP A 256 -33.54 2.02 7.98
CA ASP A 256 -32.89 2.83 9.03
C ASP A 256 -31.37 2.67 9.00
N VAL A 257 -30.88 1.46 8.76
CA VAL A 257 -29.44 1.21 8.59
C VAL A 257 -28.90 1.92 7.35
N LYS A 258 -29.63 1.88 6.22
CA LYS A 258 -29.23 2.60 5.01
C LYS A 258 -29.14 4.11 5.24
N ALA A 259 -30.18 4.71 5.86
CA ALA A 259 -30.21 6.14 6.17
C ALA A 259 -29.06 6.55 7.10
N SER A 260 -28.86 5.77 8.19
CA SER A 260 -27.77 5.99 9.13
C SER A 260 -26.38 5.82 8.48
N ALA A 261 -26.21 4.80 7.64
CA ALA A 261 -24.98 4.58 6.90
C ALA A 261 -24.66 5.74 5.95
N ARG A 262 -25.67 6.26 5.22
CA ARG A 262 -25.49 7.40 4.31
C ARG A 262 -25.01 8.64 5.05
N LYS A 263 -25.66 8.99 6.15
CA LYS A 263 -25.26 10.11 6.98
C LYS A 263 -23.84 9.94 7.50
N ARG A 264 -23.50 8.76 8.04
CA ARG A 264 -22.17 8.49 8.61
C ARG A 264 -21.05 8.48 7.59
N THR A 265 -21.26 7.89 6.43
CA THR A 265 -20.22 7.86 5.39
C THR A 265 -19.94 9.25 4.83
N LYS A 266 -20.96 10.11 4.73
CA LYS A 266 -20.78 11.52 4.40
C LYS A 266 -19.95 12.24 5.47
N GLU A 267 -20.32 12.13 6.74
CA GLU A 267 -19.58 12.73 7.85
C GLU A 267 -18.12 12.25 7.90
N ILE A 268 -17.86 10.97 7.62
CA ILE A 268 -16.51 10.41 7.55
C ILE A 268 -15.74 11.01 6.36
N ALA A 269 -16.34 11.06 5.17
CA ALA A 269 -15.68 11.59 3.99
C ALA A 269 -15.33 13.07 4.14
N GLU A 270 -16.26 13.87 4.66
CA GLU A 270 -16.08 15.32 4.88
C GLU A 270 -15.15 15.62 6.08
N GLY A 271 -15.23 14.82 7.15
CA GLY A 271 -14.42 14.98 8.36
C GLY A 271 -13.02 14.37 8.30
N THR A 272 -12.65 13.71 7.20
CA THR A 272 -11.34 13.06 7.05
C THR A 272 -10.47 13.82 6.06
N SER A 273 -9.29 14.24 6.50
CA SER A 273 -8.23 14.78 5.64
C SER A 273 -7.01 13.87 5.68
N ILE A 274 -6.43 13.59 4.52
CA ILE A 274 -5.23 12.75 4.38
C ILE A 274 -4.20 13.54 3.60
N HIS A 275 -3.06 13.79 4.23
CA HIS A 275 -1.94 14.52 3.66
C HIS A 275 -0.67 13.68 3.71
N SER A 276 0.09 13.62 2.62
CA SER A 276 1.34 12.87 2.53
C SER A 276 2.47 13.72 1.96
N GLU A 277 3.65 13.56 2.56
CA GLU A 277 4.91 14.11 2.06
C GLU A 277 5.83 12.93 1.71
N VAL A 278 6.29 12.84 0.46
CA VAL A 278 7.12 11.73 0.01
C VAL A 278 8.38 12.22 -0.67
N THR A 279 9.48 11.53 -0.41
CA THR A 279 10.75 11.71 -1.12
C THR A 279 11.20 10.37 -1.67
N TYR A 280 11.50 10.35 -2.96
CA TYR A 280 12.12 9.24 -3.67
C TYR A 280 13.55 9.60 -4.03
N GLU A 281 14.46 8.72 -3.70
CA GLU A 281 15.86 8.79 -4.13
C GLU A 281 16.17 7.56 -5.00
N PHE A 282 16.83 7.77 -6.11
CA PHE A 282 17.21 6.70 -7.05
C PHE A 282 18.73 6.57 -7.13
N PHE A 283 19.20 5.38 -7.50
CA PHE A 283 20.55 5.21 -8.02
C PHE A 283 20.60 5.70 -9.46
N SER A 284 21.81 5.91 -9.99
CA SER A 284 22.04 6.38 -11.36
C SER A 284 21.47 5.45 -12.43
N ASN A 285 21.44 4.13 -12.17
CA ASN A 285 20.83 3.12 -13.05
C ASN A 285 19.30 3.00 -12.89
N GLY A 286 18.67 3.91 -12.16
CA GLY A 286 17.22 3.97 -11.99
C GLY A 286 16.64 3.07 -10.90
N TRP A 287 17.41 2.21 -10.21
CA TRP A 287 16.91 1.50 -9.05
C TRP A 287 16.54 2.48 -7.92
N VAL A 288 15.45 2.20 -7.22
CA VAL A 288 15.09 2.98 -6.02
C VAL A 288 16.17 2.75 -4.95
N LYS A 289 16.77 3.85 -4.49
CA LYS A 289 17.73 3.86 -3.39
C LYS A 289 17.04 3.96 -2.05
N ARG A 290 16.10 4.92 -1.94
CA ARG A 290 15.37 5.18 -0.70
C ARG A 290 14.02 5.82 -0.98
N ILE A 291 13.03 5.48 -0.17
CA ILE A 291 11.73 6.17 -0.11
C ILE A 291 11.50 6.57 1.33
N THR A 292 11.12 7.82 1.55
CA THR A 292 10.60 8.29 2.83
C THR A 292 9.21 8.87 2.60
N ASN A 293 8.24 8.45 3.39
CA ASN A 293 6.88 8.94 3.31
C ASN A 293 6.36 9.25 4.72
N LYS A 294 5.87 10.47 4.91
CA LYS A 294 5.14 10.90 6.09
C LYS A 294 3.70 11.14 5.69
N CYS A 295 2.79 10.37 6.23
CA CYS A 295 1.38 10.55 5.99
C CYS A 295 0.67 10.88 7.29
N THR A 296 -0.21 11.87 7.22
CA THR A 296 -1.07 12.31 8.32
C THR A 296 -2.52 12.18 7.90
N THR A 297 -3.26 11.35 8.61
CA THR A 297 -4.72 11.25 8.50
C THR A 297 -5.33 11.94 9.71
N ARG A 298 -6.13 12.96 9.50
CA ARG A 298 -6.93 13.61 10.54
C ARG A 298 -8.40 13.27 10.28
N SER A 299 -9.05 12.71 11.26
CA SER A 299 -10.48 12.40 11.22
C SER A 299 -11.17 13.14 12.36
N GLU A 300 -12.26 13.83 12.03
CA GLU A 300 -13.11 14.49 13.00
C GLU A 300 -14.52 13.94 12.89
N TYR A 301 -14.99 13.35 13.99
CA TYR A 301 -16.28 12.71 14.04
C TYR A 301 -16.89 12.88 15.46
N ASP A 302 -18.12 13.36 15.52
CA ASP A 302 -18.87 13.53 16.78
C ASP A 302 -18.09 14.34 17.84
N GLY A 303 -17.44 15.44 17.39
CA GLY A 303 -16.62 16.31 18.23
C GLY A 303 -15.32 15.71 18.74
N LYS A 304 -14.95 14.51 18.26
CA LYS A 304 -13.69 13.84 18.57
C LYS A 304 -12.74 13.97 17.40
N VAL A 305 -11.49 14.31 17.69
CA VAL A 305 -10.42 14.39 16.71
C VAL A 305 -9.46 13.24 16.92
N SER A 306 -9.29 12.42 15.87
CA SER A 306 -8.26 11.38 15.82
C SER A 306 -7.25 11.76 14.76
N ILE A 307 -5.96 11.66 15.09
CA ILE A 307 -4.84 11.90 14.16
C ILE A 307 -4.00 10.64 14.11
N THR A 308 -3.86 10.08 12.92
CA THR A 308 -2.94 8.98 12.66
C THR A 308 -1.78 9.48 11.82
N GLN A 309 -0.58 9.40 12.35
CA GLN A 309 0.67 9.70 11.64
C GLN A 309 1.38 8.40 11.29
N ARG A 310 1.74 8.27 10.03
CA ARG A 310 2.47 7.12 9.53
C ARG A 310 3.76 7.57 8.87
N TYR A 311 4.86 7.08 9.38
CA TYR A 311 6.19 7.29 8.83
C TYR A 311 6.68 6.00 8.20
N THR A 312 6.98 6.04 6.90
CA THR A 312 7.54 4.90 6.17
C THR A 312 8.94 5.27 5.69
N THR A 313 9.89 4.40 5.95
CA THR A 313 11.21 4.44 5.32
C THR A 313 11.45 3.11 4.64
N LYS A 314 11.78 3.14 3.36
CA LYS A 314 12.20 1.97 2.58
C LYS A 314 13.56 2.27 2.00
N GLU A 315 14.53 1.44 2.27
CA GLU A 315 15.93 1.67 1.89
C GLU A 315 16.53 0.40 1.27
N CYS A 316 17.25 0.55 0.18
CA CYS A 316 18.04 -0.51 -0.43
C CYS A 316 19.25 -0.79 0.46
N ILE A 317 19.29 -1.98 1.08
CA ILE A 317 20.34 -2.38 2.02
C ILE A 317 21.41 -3.29 1.38
N ASN A 318 21.24 -3.66 0.10
CA ASN A 318 22.20 -4.45 -0.65
C ASN A 318 22.25 -3.96 -2.10
N SER A 319 23.13 -3.01 -2.35
CA SER A 319 23.40 -2.45 -3.68
C SER A 319 24.54 -3.15 -4.42
N GLN A 320 25.25 -4.07 -3.76
CA GLN A 320 26.44 -4.74 -4.36
C GLN A 320 26.09 -5.66 -5.53
N LYS A 321 24.82 -6.04 -5.66
CA LYS A 321 24.32 -6.85 -6.78
C LYS A 321 23.69 -6.00 -7.89
N LEU A 322 23.78 -4.69 -7.78
CA LEU A 322 23.32 -3.77 -8.81
C LEU A 322 24.52 -3.33 -9.64
N HIS A 323 24.37 -3.35 -10.96
CA HIS A 323 25.37 -2.77 -11.85
C HIS A 323 25.24 -1.24 -11.79
N LEU A 324 25.92 -0.65 -10.82
CA LEU A 324 26.03 0.81 -10.73
C LEU A 324 27.15 1.27 -11.65
N PRO A 325 26.93 2.30 -12.47
CA PRO A 325 27.95 2.86 -13.34
C PRO A 325 29.12 3.45 -12.58
#